data_08782ed4a3056631152583c364f32d0f
#
_entry.id   08782ed4a3056631152583c364f32d0f
#
_cell.length_a   1.000
_cell.length_b   1.000
_cell.length_c   1.000
_cell.angle_alpha   90.00
_cell.angle_beta   90.00
_cell.angle_gamma   90.00
#
_symmetry.space_group_name_H-M   'P 1'
#
loop_
_entity.id
_entity.type
_entity.pdbx_description
1 polymer ?
#
loop_
_entity_poly.entity_id
_entity_poly.type
_entity_poly.pdbx_seq_one_letter_code
_entity_poly.pdbx_strand_id
1 'polypeptide(L)'
;MNRRSLFILGILSLLLLVLPNGFYSAFDKDEPKYLEAAYEMVKNGDYITPYYNYEYRFDKPILVYWLIALGYKIFGVGEFGGRFFVSLCGFLTILLVYWWLCRWKSEKFAFWSSLVLLSLLDFIVMSSVAMPDIVLTFFITASLIFFFEGYHRRSTNFYRLAFLFSGLATLTKGPVGLVLPGLIAVVYLILRRDLTKTLKTIPWFSGFAIYFTVVLPWYGAVLYKHGYQFFKDFIIFHNIQRFTGKIPGHPTEWWYYLANYFWIFLPYSLFFPFAVYRIFKEKRIWGDSILEYSTVWFFVVFLFFQIAHTKLAHYLLPSFPAFAVVTTWYLFRLNTKVPLYLTAFLFTTLALAGGVFWSMKQWPIIGLLFVVPPLLGVWWAVWSKDALRPITAGFIAGMVLFKWVTLPSLEPLRAKPYVAKRVAEIRKSCKECKVVFLDYSSPEIVYYYRLGKLENLPFNRVRKLLKEERPVLVITRENRLKKLKGVKFYELMRKRELLPKHSIVVISNYPEEKIHGRS
;
A
#
# COMPACT_ATOMS: atom_id res chain seq x y z
N MET A 1 -21.65 -21.22 1.49
CA MET A 1 -20.27 -21.00 1.98
C MET A 1 -19.89 -22.13 2.93
N ASN A 2 -18.77 -22.79 2.66
CA ASN A 2 -18.27 -23.86 3.53
C ASN A 2 -17.52 -23.22 4.73
N ARG A 3 -17.88 -23.59 5.97
CA ARG A 3 -17.26 -23.06 7.19
C ARG A 3 -15.77 -23.35 7.25
N ARG A 4 -15.31 -24.52 6.75
CA ARG A 4 -13.89 -24.91 6.73
C ARG A 4 -13.08 -23.99 5.82
N SER A 5 -13.55 -23.70 4.60
CA SER A 5 -12.89 -22.80 3.65
C SER A 5 -12.81 -21.36 4.19
N LEU A 6 -13.90 -20.89 4.79
CA LEU A 6 -13.93 -19.56 5.42
C LEU A 6 -12.93 -19.47 6.58
N PHE A 7 -12.85 -20.50 7.42
CA PHE A 7 -11.91 -20.56 8.53
C PHE A 7 -10.45 -20.56 8.05
N ILE A 8 -10.12 -21.36 7.02
CA ILE A 8 -8.76 -21.41 6.45
C ILE A 8 -8.39 -20.04 5.86
N LEU A 9 -9.26 -19.43 5.05
CA LEU A 9 -9.02 -18.11 4.48
C LEU A 9 -8.85 -17.06 5.58
N GLY A 10 -9.68 -17.10 6.63
CA GLY A 10 -9.59 -16.22 7.77
C GLY A 10 -8.25 -16.32 8.49
N ILE A 11 -7.83 -17.54 8.86
CA ILE A 11 -6.54 -17.76 9.54
C ILE A 11 -5.36 -17.33 8.67
N LEU A 12 -5.30 -17.77 7.42
CA LEU A 12 -4.19 -17.42 6.52
C LEU A 12 -4.10 -15.90 6.29
N SER A 13 -5.26 -15.24 6.11
CA SER A 13 -5.27 -13.79 5.95
C SER A 13 -4.85 -13.05 7.22
N LEU A 14 -5.25 -13.50 8.41
CA LEU A 14 -4.80 -12.93 9.68
C LEU A 14 -3.30 -13.12 9.87
N LEU A 15 -2.79 -14.33 9.67
CA LEU A 15 -1.36 -14.65 9.80
C LEU A 15 -0.48 -13.88 8.83
N LEU A 16 -1.00 -13.60 7.63
CA LEU A 16 -0.21 -12.99 6.57
C LEU A 16 -0.38 -11.47 6.51
N LEU A 17 -1.60 -10.96 6.69
CA LEU A 17 -1.88 -9.54 6.46
C LEU A 17 -1.93 -8.70 7.73
N VAL A 18 -2.29 -9.26 8.89
CA VAL A 18 -2.60 -8.48 10.10
C VAL A 18 -1.57 -8.68 11.21
N LEU A 19 -1.42 -9.91 11.70
CA LEU A 19 -0.68 -10.20 12.93
C LEU A 19 0.80 -9.79 12.90
N PRO A 20 1.57 -9.98 11.81
CA PRO A 20 3.00 -9.66 11.80
C PRO A 20 3.31 -8.16 11.68
N ASN A 21 2.32 -7.31 11.51
CA ASN A 21 2.51 -5.89 11.17
C ASN A 21 3.08 -5.02 12.31
N GLY A 22 3.25 -5.57 13.51
CA GLY A 22 3.94 -4.91 14.62
C GLY A 22 5.42 -5.24 14.76
N PHE A 23 5.94 -6.24 14.02
CA PHE A 23 7.30 -6.75 14.22
C PHE A 23 8.39 -6.04 13.42
N TYR A 24 8.02 -5.10 12.58
CA TYR A 24 8.95 -4.31 11.77
C TYR A 24 8.50 -2.86 11.67
N SER A 25 9.47 -1.96 11.67
CA SER A 25 9.24 -0.52 11.61
C SER A 25 8.66 -0.07 10.27
N ALA A 26 8.14 1.16 10.23
CA ALA A 26 7.57 1.76 9.02
C ALA A 26 8.55 1.67 7.83
N PHE A 27 8.09 1.18 6.69
CA PHE A 27 8.98 0.67 5.63
C PHE A 27 9.08 1.57 4.40
N ASP A 28 8.02 2.28 4.04
CA ASP A 28 7.96 3.13 2.85
C ASP A 28 8.32 4.58 3.17
N LYS A 29 8.59 5.38 2.12
CA LYS A 29 8.74 6.83 2.25
C LYS A 29 7.45 7.55 2.63
N ASP A 30 6.31 6.98 2.26
CA ASP A 30 5.01 7.59 2.46
C ASP A 30 4.29 7.07 3.70
N GLU A 31 4.43 5.79 4.07
CA GLU A 31 3.80 5.22 5.26
C GLU A 31 4.06 6.03 6.54
N PRO A 32 5.30 6.42 6.89
CA PRO A 32 5.57 7.21 8.09
C PRO A 32 4.84 8.55 8.12
N LYS A 33 4.56 9.14 6.95
CA LYS A 33 3.80 10.40 6.86
C LYS A 33 2.34 10.21 7.25
N TYR A 34 1.73 9.06 6.88
CA TYR A 34 0.35 8.74 7.30
C TYR A 34 0.29 8.41 8.79
N LEU A 35 1.26 7.63 9.27
CA LEU A 35 1.38 7.29 10.68
C LEU A 35 1.57 8.52 11.56
N GLU A 36 2.46 9.44 11.15
CA GLU A 36 2.70 10.70 11.85
C GLU A 36 1.48 11.61 11.82
N ALA A 37 0.85 11.78 10.66
CA ALA A 37 -0.34 12.63 10.55
C ALA A 37 -1.49 12.13 11.43
N ALA A 38 -1.70 10.83 11.52
CA ALA A 38 -2.68 10.25 12.43
C ALA A 38 -2.27 10.39 13.91
N TYR A 39 -0.97 10.33 14.21
CA TYR A 39 -0.46 10.60 15.55
C TYR A 39 -0.72 12.05 15.98
N GLU A 40 -0.39 13.02 15.12
CA GLU A 40 -0.68 14.43 15.39
C GLU A 40 -2.20 14.69 15.54
N MET A 41 -3.02 14.02 14.74
CA MET A 41 -4.49 14.08 14.85
C MET A 41 -4.98 13.61 16.23
N VAL A 42 -4.48 12.46 16.72
CA VAL A 42 -4.85 11.94 18.05
C VAL A 42 -4.32 12.86 19.16
N LYS A 43 -3.09 13.35 19.03
CA LYS A 43 -2.43 14.22 20.00
C LYS A 43 -3.13 15.57 20.14
N ASN A 44 -3.55 16.18 19.02
CA ASN A 44 -4.13 17.52 18.98
C ASN A 44 -5.66 17.51 19.10
N GLY A 45 -6.31 16.34 18.96
CA GLY A 45 -7.78 16.23 18.95
C GLY A 45 -8.44 16.77 17.67
N ASP A 46 -7.67 17.11 16.63
CA ASP A 46 -8.18 17.63 15.36
C ASP A 46 -8.37 16.49 14.34
N TYR A 47 -9.61 16.02 14.20
CA TYR A 47 -9.97 14.94 13.27
C TYR A 47 -10.45 15.43 11.90
N ILE A 48 -10.37 16.75 11.65
CA ILE A 48 -10.72 17.36 10.36
C ILE A 48 -9.48 17.60 9.53
N THR A 49 -8.41 18.13 10.16
CA THR A 49 -7.21 18.58 9.50
C THR A 49 -6.05 17.58 9.70
N PRO A 50 -5.57 16.89 8.67
CA PRO A 50 -4.33 16.13 8.80
C PRO A 50 -3.12 17.05 8.80
N TYR A 51 -2.19 16.80 9.73
CA TYR A 51 -0.90 17.48 9.83
C TYR A 51 0.24 16.48 9.61
N TYR A 52 1.37 16.94 9.13
CA TYR A 52 2.61 16.18 9.09
C TYR A 52 3.79 17.10 9.42
N ASN A 53 4.54 16.76 10.43
CA ASN A 53 5.64 17.57 10.94
C ASN A 53 5.16 19.00 11.27
N TYR A 54 3.97 19.10 11.87
CA TYR A 54 3.28 20.34 12.26
C TYR A 54 2.89 21.28 11.10
N GLU A 55 2.80 20.75 9.87
CA GLU A 55 2.31 21.48 8.68
C GLU A 55 1.07 20.79 8.11
N TYR A 56 0.20 21.55 7.44
CA TYR A 56 -1.00 21.00 6.79
C TYR A 56 -0.64 19.95 5.74
N ARG A 57 -1.39 18.85 5.73
CA ARG A 57 -1.19 17.75 4.80
C ARG A 57 -2.47 17.43 4.02
N PHE A 58 -2.71 18.16 2.94
CA PHE A 58 -3.91 18.01 2.10
C PHE A 58 -3.70 17.14 0.86
N ASP A 59 -2.80 16.17 0.90
CA ASP A 59 -2.52 15.30 -0.25
C ASP A 59 -3.48 14.11 -0.38
N LYS A 60 -4.23 13.77 0.65
CA LYS A 60 -5.27 12.72 0.62
C LYS A 60 -6.47 13.09 1.51
N PRO A 61 -7.68 12.54 1.19
CA PRO A 61 -8.83 12.65 2.08
C PRO A 61 -8.64 11.89 3.39
N ILE A 62 -9.59 12.03 4.29
CA ILE A 62 -9.45 11.77 5.72
C ILE A 62 -9.52 10.31 6.15
N LEU A 63 -10.19 9.43 5.39
CA LEU A 63 -10.61 8.12 5.92
C LEU A 63 -9.43 7.25 6.36
N VAL A 64 -8.31 7.26 5.60
CA VAL A 64 -7.11 6.49 6.00
C VAL A 64 -6.54 6.98 7.32
N TYR A 65 -6.52 8.29 7.56
CA TYR A 65 -6.05 8.87 8.82
C TYR A 65 -6.96 8.49 9.99
N TRP A 66 -8.29 8.47 9.78
CA TRP A 66 -9.24 8.02 10.80
C TRP A 66 -9.07 6.56 11.17
N LEU A 67 -8.82 5.69 10.18
CA LEU A 67 -8.56 4.26 10.43
C LEU A 67 -7.27 4.06 11.23
N ILE A 68 -6.21 4.78 10.91
CA ILE A 68 -4.94 4.74 11.65
C ILE A 68 -5.14 5.30 13.07
N ALA A 69 -5.80 6.45 13.22
CA ALA A 69 -6.08 7.06 14.51
C ALA A 69 -6.95 6.18 15.41
N LEU A 70 -7.94 5.49 14.84
CA LEU A 70 -8.75 4.51 15.55
C LEU A 70 -7.89 3.35 16.07
N GLY A 71 -6.99 2.84 15.23
CA GLY A 71 -6.04 1.81 15.63
C GLY A 71 -5.10 2.28 16.76
N TYR A 72 -4.64 3.51 16.72
CA TYR A 72 -3.85 4.09 17.80
C TYR A 72 -4.61 4.21 19.12
N LYS A 73 -5.90 4.55 19.06
CA LYS A 73 -6.73 4.63 20.27
C LYS A 73 -6.98 3.26 20.91
N ILE A 74 -7.06 2.20 20.12
CA ILE A 74 -7.37 0.85 20.62
C ILE A 74 -6.10 0.08 21.02
N PHE A 75 -5.07 0.12 20.19
CA PHE A 75 -3.86 -0.71 20.34
C PHE A 75 -2.62 0.07 20.79
N GLY A 76 -2.76 1.39 20.99
CA GLY A 76 -1.63 2.26 21.26
C GLY A 76 -0.91 2.74 20.00
N VAL A 77 -0.11 3.81 20.17
CA VAL A 77 0.66 4.44 19.08
C VAL A 77 1.88 3.61 18.71
N GLY A 78 1.83 2.97 17.56
CA GLY A 78 2.88 2.10 17.02
C GLY A 78 2.48 1.51 15.68
N GLU A 79 3.35 0.70 15.10
CA GLU A 79 3.15 0.12 13.77
C GLU A 79 1.92 -0.78 13.72
N PHE A 80 1.74 -1.63 14.73
CA PHE A 80 0.57 -2.52 14.79
C PHE A 80 -0.73 -1.73 14.83
N GLY A 81 -0.86 -0.78 15.76
CA GLY A 81 -2.05 0.07 15.87
C GLY A 81 -2.31 0.83 14.58
N GLY A 82 -1.27 1.45 14.01
CA GLY A 82 -1.40 2.22 12.78
C GLY A 82 -1.79 1.41 11.55
N ARG A 83 -1.36 0.15 11.47
CA ARG A 83 -1.62 -0.75 10.33
C ARG A 83 -2.89 -1.57 10.47
N PHE A 84 -3.41 -1.79 11.68
CA PHE A 84 -4.45 -2.78 11.97
C PHE A 84 -5.68 -2.62 11.08
N PHE A 85 -6.35 -1.48 11.10
CA PHE A 85 -7.58 -1.27 10.32
C PHE A 85 -7.34 -1.16 8.81
N VAL A 86 -6.16 -0.70 8.40
CA VAL A 86 -5.74 -0.70 7.00
C VAL A 86 -5.57 -2.14 6.51
N SER A 87 -4.88 -2.98 7.27
CA SER A 87 -4.69 -4.41 6.98
C SER A 87 -6.00 -5.19 7.02
N LEU A 88 -6.92 -4.79 7.91
CA LEU A 88 -8.27 -5.36 7.98
C LEU A 88 -9.06 -5.15 6.68
N CYS A 89 -8.84 -4.05 5.96
CA CYS A 89 -9.43 -3.84 4.63
C CYS A 89 -8.92 -4.89 3.62
N GLY A 90 -7.63 -5.23 3.65
CA GLY A 90 -7.10 -6.34 2.84
C GLY A 90 -7.74 -7.69 3.19
N PHE A 91 -7.81 -8.00 4.48
CA PHE A 91 -8.50 -9.19 5.00
C PHE A 91 -9.96 -9.26 4.54
N LEU A 92 -10.71 -8.18 4.70
CA LEU A 92 -12.12 -8.10 4.30
C LEU A 92 -12.29 -8.21 2.78
N THR A 93 -11.32 -7.73 1.98
CA THR A 93 -11.34 -7.92 0.52
C THR A 93 -11.31 -9.40 0.15
N ILE A 94 -10.47 -10.21 0.81
CA ILE A 94 -10.42 -11.67 0.58
C ILE A 94 -11.76 -12.31 0.89
N LEU A 95 -12.37 -11.98 2.04
CA LEU A 95 -13.65 -12.56 2.45
C LEU A 95 -14.82 -12.13 1.55
N LEU A 96 -14.80 -10.87 1.10
CA LEU A 96 -15.82 -10.32 0.22
C LEU A 96 -15.78 -10.97 -1.17
N VAL A 97 -14.58 -11.17 -1.73
CA VAL A 97 -14.40 -11.89 -3.01
C VAL A 97 -14.85 -13.35 -2.88
N TYR A 98 -14.46 -14.02 -1.78
CA TYR A 98 -14.93 -15.39 -1.49
C TYR A 98 -16.45 -15.46 -1.41
N TRP A 99 -17.08 -14.56 -0.63
CA TRP A 99 -18.54 -14.50 -0.50
C TRP A 99 -19.22 -14.30 -1.86
N TRP A 100 -18.75 -13.34 -2.67
CA TRP A 100 -19.31 -13.04 -3.99
C TRP A 100 -19.22 -14.24 -4.92
N LEU A 101 -18.04 -14.85 -5.02
CA LEU A 101 -17.83 -15.99 -5.93
C LEU A 101 -18.57 -17.25 -5.49
N CYS A 102 -18.78 -17.49 -4.18
CA CYS A 102 -19.63 -18.58 -3.70
C CYS A 102 -21.10 -18.48 -4.17
N ARG A 103 -21.57 -17.27 -4.46
CA ARG A 103 -22.96 -17.03 -4.91
C ARG A 103 -23.15 -17.25 -6.41
N TRP A 104 -22.09 -17.16 -7.19
CA TRP A 104 -22.14 -17.16 -8.65
C TRP A 104 -21.32 -18.27 -9.30
N LYS A 105 -20.46 -18.91 -8.55
CA LYS A 105 -19.60 -20.00 -8.97
C LYS A 105 -19.59 -21.13 -7.95
N SER A 106 -18.80 -22.17 -8.21
CA SER A 106 -18.58 -23.23 -7.22
C SER A 106 -17.75 -22.71 -6.04
N GLU A 107 -18.01 -23.25 -4.87
CA GLU A 107 -17.23 -22.96 -3.65
C GLU A 107 -15.73 -23.23 -3.85
N LYS A 108 -15.38 -24.30 -4.56
CA LYS A 108 -13.99 -24.61 -4.92
C LYS A 108 -13.35 -23.49 -5.73
N PHE A 109 -14.07 -22.92 -6.69
CA PHE A 109 -13.58 -21.80 -7.50
C PHE A 109 -13.41 -20.53 -6.63
N ALA A 110 -14.38 -20.23 -5.78
CA ALA A 110 -14.35 -19.10 -4.86
C ALA A 110 -13.15 -19.17 -3.91
N PHE A 111 -12.93 -20.34 -3.30
CA PHE A 111 -11.82 -20.58 -2.39
C PHE A 111 -10.45 -20.34 -3.05
N TRP A 112 -10.23 -20.92 -4.23
CA TRP A 112 -8.97 -20.80 -4.93
C TRP A 112 -8.74 -19.40 -5.50
N SER A 113 -9.77 -18.71 -5.98
CA SER A 113 -9.65 -17.32 -6.41
C SER A 113 -9.26 -16.41 -5.26
N SER A 114 -9.81 -16.64 -4.06
CA SER A 114 -9.46 -15.90 -2.85
C SER A 114 -8.02 -16.19 -2.37
N LEU A 115 -7.56 -17.45 -2.49
CA LEU A 115 -6.17 -17.81 -2.19
C LEU A 115 -5.18 -17.24 -3.21
N VAL A 116 -5.54 -17.22 -4.50
CA VAL A 116 -4.72 -16.55 -5.54
C VAL A 116 -4.61 -15.07 -5.22
N LEU A 117 -5.71 -14.39 -4.86
CA LEU A 117 -5.67 -12.99 -4.46
C LEU A 117 -4.78 -12.79 -3.22
N LEU A 118 -4.94 -13.62 -2.18
CA LEU A 118 -4.16 -13.58 -0.95
C LEU A 118 -2.65 -13.81 -1.21
N SER A 119 -2.29 -14.56 -2.25
CA SER A 119 -0.89 -14.86 -2.59
C SER A 119 -0.25 -13.88 -3.56
N LEU A 120 -0.95 -12.81 -4.02
CA LEU A 120 -0.33 -11.78 -4.85
C LEU A 120 0.62 -10.91 -4.02
N LEU A 121 1.87 -10.78 -4.48
CA LEU A 121 2.94 -10.10 -3.75
C LEU A 121 2.56 -8.67 -3.34
N ASP A 122 2.15 -7.85 -4.32
CA ASP A 122 1.84 -6.44 -4.06
C ASP A 122 0.57 -6.27 -3.20
N PHE A 123 -0.38 -7.22 -3.28
CA PHE A 123 -1.54 -7.25 -2.38
C PHE A 123 -1.12 -7.47 -0.92
N ILE A 124 -0.19 -8.41 -0.66
CA ILE A 124 0.34 -8.68 0.67
C ILE A 124 1.11 -7.45 1.19
N VAL A 125 2.00 -6.89 0.35
CA VAL A 125 2.82 -5.72 0.72
C VAL A 125 1.94 -4.53 1.06
N MET A 126 0.98 -4.18 0.19
CA MET A 126 0.09 -3.04 0.41
C MET A 126 -0.93 -3.24 1.54
N SER A 127 -1.29 -4.49 1.84
CA SER A 127 -2.08 -4.81 3.04
C SER A 127 -1.27 -4.71 4.35
N SER A 128 0.03 -4.51 4.26
CA SER A 128 0.96 -4.55 5.41
C SER A 128 1.54 -3.18 5.76
N VAL A 129 1.16 -2.14 5.03
CA VAL A 129 1.60 -0.76 5.23
C VAL A 129 0.40 0.16 5.44
N ALA A 130 0.55 1.15 6.31
CA ALA A 130 -0.52 2.09 6.64
C ALA A 130 -0.69 3.15 5.51
N MET A 131 -1.20 2.70 4.34
CA MET A 131 -1.41 3.54 3.15
C MET A 131 -2.84 3.44 2.61
N PRO A 132 -3.32 4.43 1.85
CA PRO A 132 -4.71 4.46 1.38
C PRO A 132 -5.06 3.40 0.33
N ASP A 133 -4.08 2.79 -0.33
CA ASP A 133 -4.27 2.01 -1.55
C ASP A 133 -5.08 0.72 -1.32
N ILE A 134 -4.79 -0.02 -0.26
CA ILE A 134 -5.56 -1.23 0.08
C ILE A 134 -6.95 -0.90 0.60
N VAL A 135 -7.10 0.22 1.32
CA VAL A 135 -8.40 0.72 1.79
C VAL A 135 -9.28 1.10 0.60
N LEU A 136 -8.71 1.82 -0.38
CA LEU A 136 -9.36 2.13 -1.65
C LEU A 136 -9.77 0.85 -2.40
N THR A 137 -8.87 -0.12 -2.48
CA THR A 137 -9.11 -1.40 -3.16
C THR A 137 -10.28 -2.15 -2.53
N PHE A 138 -10.37 -2.18 -1.20
CA PHE A 138 -11.51 -2.79 -0.51
C PHE A 138 -12.83 -2.10 -0.89
N PHE A 139 -12.89 -0.78 -0.79
CA PHE A 139 -14.13 -0.05 -1.05
C PHE A 139 -14.53 -0.06 -2.53
N ILE A 140 -13.58 0.02 -3.47
CA ILE A 140 -13.86 -0.15 -4.90
C ILE A 140 -14.35 -1.57 -5.17
N THR A 141 -13.71 -2.60 -4.60
CA THR A 141 -14.13 -3.99 -4.74
C THR A 141 -15.56 -4.19 -4.22
N ALA A 142 -15.88 -3.62 -3.06
CA ALA A 142 -17.22 -3.69 -2.49
C ALA A 142 -18.25 -2.96 -3.39
N SER A 143 -17.94 -1.75 -3.85
CA SER A 143 -18.80 -1.01 -4.77
C SER A 143 -19.10 -1.81 -6.03
N LEU A 144 -18.08 -2.42 -6.66
CA LEU A 144 -18.20 -3.20 -7.89
C LEU A 144 -18.98 -4.50 -7.69
N ILE A 145 -18.73 -5.21 -6.59
CA ILE A 145 -19.46 -6.45 -6.26
C ILE A 145 -20.94 -6.12 -5.99
N PHE A 146 -21.24 -5.07 -5.23
CA PHE A 146 -22.62 -4.70 -4.96
C PHE A 146 -23.32 -4.11 -6.20
N PHE A 147 -22.61 -3.42 -7.08
CA PHE A 147 -23.15 -3.06 -8.40
C PHE A 147 -23.50 -4.31 -9.20
N PHE A 148 -22.62 -5.30 -9.28
CA PHE A 148 -22.87 -6.57 -9.98
C PHE A 148 -24.09 -7.32 -9.41
N GLU A 149 -24.20 -7.42 -8.08
CA GLU A 149 -25.35 -8.02 -7.40
C GLU A 149 -26.65 -7.25 -7.70
N GLY A 150 -26.58 -5.89 -7.69
CA GLY A 150 -27.70 -5.02 -8.02
C GLY A 150 -28.22 -5.23 -9.44
N TYR A 151 -27.29 -5.29 -10.39
CA TYR A 151 -27.59 -5.51 -11.81
C TYR A 151 -28.24 -6.87 -12.06
N HIS A 152 -27.60 -7.96 -11.61
CA HIS A 152 -28.08 -9.32 -11.90
C HIS A 152 -29.31 -9.72 -11.09
N ARG A 153 -29.51 -9.19 -9.88
CA ARG A 153 -30.66 -9.48 -9.01
C ARG A 153 -31.76 -8.43 -9.10
N ARG A 154 -31.55 -7.37 -9.89
CA ARG A 154 -32.48 -6.22 -9.99
C ARG A 154 -32.84 -5.63 -8.64
N SER A 155 -31.86 -5.49 -7.75
CA SER A 155 -32.05 -5.06 -6.37
C SER A 155 -31.54 -3.63 -6.14
N THR A 156 -32.45 -2.74 -5.79
CA THR A 156 -32.14 -1.34 -5.47
C THR A 156 -31.24 -1.20 -4.24
N ASN A 157 -31.37 -2.12 -3.27
CA ASN A 157 -30.54 -2.10 -2.06
C ASN A 157 -29.07 -2.38 -2.35
N PHE A 158 -28.77 -3.28 -3.28
CA PHE A 158 -27.38 -3.52 -3.68
C PHE A 158 -26.80 -2.32 -4.43
N TYR A 159 -27.56 -1.65 -5.28
CA TYR A 159 -27.10 -0.38 -5.87
C TYR A 159 -26.83 0.71 -4.81
N ARG A 160 -27.68 0.84 -3.78
CA ARG A 160 -27.44 1.75 -2.65
C ARG A 160 -26.16 1.44 -1.91
N LEU A 161 -25.85 0.15 -1.68
CA LEU A 161 -24.58 -0.29 -1.11
C LEU A 161 -23.41 0.05 -2.02
N ALA A 162 -23.55 -0.09 -3.36
CA ALA A 162 -22.52 0.33 -4.29
C ALA A 162 -22.18 1.85 -4.16
N PHE A 163 -23.19 2.70 -4.04
CA PHE A 163 -22.99 4.14 -3.78
C PHE A 163 -22.37 4.42 -2.41
N LEU A 164 -22.77 3.71 -1.36
CA LEU A 164 -22.16 3.80 -0.03
C LEU A 164 -20.65 3.53 -0.10
N PHE A 165 -20.26 2.42 -0.70
CA PHE A 165 -18.86 2.03 -0.80
C PHE A 165 -18.06 2.94 -1.76
N SER A 166 -18.67 3.46 -2.82
CA SER A 166 -18.07 4.53 -3.64
C SER A 166 -17.82 5.80 -2.83
N GLY A 167 -18.72 6.19 -1.94
CA GLY A 167 -18.53 7.33 -1.02
C GLY A 167 -17.34 7.12 -0.09
N LEU A 168 -17.21 5.94 0.53
CA LEU A 168 -16.07 5.57 1.37
C LEU A 168 -14.76 5.50 0.57
N ALA A 169 -14.79 5.00 -0.66
CA ALA A 169 -13.64 5.04 -1.57
C ALA A 169 -13.23 6.47 -1.89
N THR A 170 -14.19 7.38 -2.08
CA THR A 170 -13.92 8.81 -2.32
C THR A 170 -13.31 9.49 -1.09
N LEU A 171 -13.76 9.17 0.12
CA LEU A 171 -13.13 9.61 1.37
C LEU A 171 -11.73 9.01 1.61
N THR A 172 -11.35 7.99 0.84
CA THR A 172 -10.03 7.36 0.93
C THR A 172 -9.01 8.03 -0.01
N LYS A 173 -9.37 8.27 -1.28
CA LYS A 173 -8.41 8.73 -2.29
C LYS A 173 -8.98 9.78 -3.28
N GLY A 174 -10.13 10.36 -2.99
CA GLY A 174 -10.77 11.39 -3.81
C GLY A 174 -11.61 10.84 -4.96
N PRO A 175 -11.79 11.60 -6.05
CA PRO A 175 -12.77 11.31 -7.12
C PRO A 175 -12.64 9.93 -7.76
N VAL A 176 -11.45 9.34 -7.75
CA VAL A 176 -11.20 7.99 -8.30
C VAL A 176 -12.11 6.93 -7.65
N GLY A 177 -12.53 7.16 -6.40
CA GLY A 177 -13.44 6.27 -5.66
C GLY A 177 -14.85 6.16 -6.27
N LEU A 178 -15.30 7.15 -7.02
CA LEU A 178 -16.57 7.12 -7.77
C LEU A 178 -16.35 6.85 -9.26
N VAL A 179 -15.36 7.53 -9.85
CA VAL A 179 -15.11 7.49 -11.30
C VAL A 179 -14.73 6.09 -11.77
N LEU A 180 -13.86 5.40 -11.04
CA LEU A 180 -13.36 4.10 -11.48
C LEU A 180 -14.43 3.00 -11.42
N PRO A 181 -15.20 2.81 -10.32
CA PRO A 181 -16.33 1.88 -10.33
C PRO A 181 -17.42 2.24 -11.36
N GLY A 182 -17.72 3.52 -11.50
CA GLY A 182 -18.68 4.00 -12.49
C GLY A 182 -18.26 3.68 -13.93
N LEU A 183 -16.98 3.90 -14.26
CA LEU A 183 -16.44 3.58 -15.59
C LEU A 183 -16.49 2.08 -15.89
N ILE A 184 -16.12 1.23 -14.91
CA ILE A 184 -16.19 -0.23 -15.06
C ILE A 184 -17.64 -0.68 -15.29
N ALA A 185 -18.58 -0.15 -14.50
CA ALA A 185 -20.00 -0.43 -14.63
C ALA A 185 -20.53 -0.04 -16.03
N VAL A 186 -20.22 1.15 -16.49
CA VAL A 186 -20.65 1.66 -17.80
C VAL A 186 -20.08 0.81 -18.93
N VAL A 187 -18.77 0.50 -18.93
CA VAL A 187 -18.15 -0.33 -19.97
C VAL A 187 -18.77 -1.72 -19.99
N TYR A 188 -18.98 -2.33 -18.81
CA TYR A 188 -19.64 -3.63 -18.72
C TYR A 188 -21.06 -3.63 -19.31
N LEU A 189 -21.87 -2.62 -18.95
CA LEU A 189 -23.25 -2.48 -19.47
C LEU A 189 -23.30 -2.20 -20.97
N ILE A 190 -22.34 -1.45 -21.53
CA ILE A 190 -22.22 -1.22 -22.97
C ILE A 190 -21.97 -2.56 -23.69
N LEU A 191 -21.02 -3.35 -23.21
CA LEU A 191 -20.71 -4.66 -23.78
C LEU A 191 -21.89 -5.64 -23.72
N ARG A 192 -22.68 -5.54 -22.65
CA ARG A 192 -23.92 -6.32 -22.47
C ARG A 192 -25.12 -5.77 -23.26
N ARG A 193 -24.98 -4.61 -23.90
CA ARG A 193 -26.08 -3.89 -24.59
C ARG A 193 -27.28 -3.55 -23.69
N ASP A 194 -27.03 -3.41 -22.39
CA ASP A 194 -28.05 -3.19 -21.36
C ASP A 194 -27.97 -1.81 -20.69
N LEU A 195 -27.10 -0.91 -21.19
CA LEU A 195 -26.83 0.37 -20.55
C LEU A 195 -28.10 1.17 -20.29
N THR A 196 -28.88 1.45 -21.33
CA THR A 196 -30.08 2.31 -21.25
C THR A 196 -31.16 1.74 -20.34
N LYS A 197 -31.33 0.41 -20.35
CA LYS A 197 -32.30 -0.29 -19.48
C LYS A 197 -31.87 -0.22 -18.02
N THR A 198 -30.60 -0.50 -17.76
CA THR A 198 -30.06 -0.52 -16.39
C THR A 198 -30.02 0.86 -15.77
N LEU A 199 -29.65 1.92 -16.52
CA LEU A 199 -29.65 3.30 -16.03
C LEU A 199 -31.03 3.73 -15.49
N LYS A 200 -32.13 3.20 -16.04
CA LYS A 200 -33.51 3.47 -15.58
C LYS A 200 -33.86 2.72 -14.28
N THR A 201 -33.13 1.64 -13.94
CA THR A 201 -33.39 0.82 -12.74
C THR A 201 -32.54 1.23 -11.55
N ILE A 202 -31.45 1.97 -11.77
CA ILE A 202 -30.58 2.47 -10.71
C ILE A 202 -31.32 3.54 -9.90
N PRO A 203 -31.37 3.42 -8.57
CA PRO A 203 -32.05 4.38 -7.70
C PRO A 203 -31.16 5.63 -7.47
N TRP A 204 -30.97 6.42 -8.52
CA TRP A 204 -30.03 7.54 -8.55
C TRP A 204 -30.19 8.52 -7.38
N PHE A 205 -31.43 8.95 -7.09
CA PHE A 205 -31.69 9.89 -6.02
C PHE A 205 -31.21 9.37 -4.66
N SER A 206 -31.69 8.18 -4.26
CA SER A 206 -31.29 7.61 -2.97
C SER A 206 -29.83 7.13 -2.97
N GLY A 207 -29.29 6.71 -4.11
CA GLY A 207 -27.88 6.37 -4.26
C GLY A 207 -26.96 7.57 -4.03
N PHE A 208 -27.20 8.67 -4.74
CA PHE A 208 -26.43 9.90 -4.52
C PHE A 208 -26.69 10.55 -3.16
N ALA A 209 -27.90 10.45 -2.61
CA ALA A 209 -28.15 10.89 -1.24
C ALA A 209 -27.23 10.17 -0.25
N ILE A 210 -27.14 8.84 -0.34
CA ILE A 210 -26.21 8.04 0.50
C ILE A 210 -24.75 8.44 0.25
N TYR A 211 -24.33 8.54 -1.01
CA TYR A 211 -22.96 8.94 -1.36
C TYR A 211 -22.60 10.30 -0.76
N PHE A 212 -23.45 11.30 -0.93
CA PHE A 212 -23.19 12.66 -0.42
C PHE A 212 -23.27 12.73 1.11
N THR A 213 -24.15 11.95 1.75
CA THR A 213 -24.17 11.84 3.23
C THR A 213 -22.84 11.33 3.77
N VAL A 214 -22.14 10.46 3.05
CA VAL A 214 -20.81 9.97 3.44
C VAL A 214 -19.73 11.03 3.14
N VAL A 215 -19.75 11.64 1.97
CA VAL A 215 -18.66 12.47 1.46
C VAL A 215 -18.69 13.89 2.00
N LEU A 216 -19.87 14.55 1.98
CA LEU A 216 -20.00 15.97 2.27
C LEU A 216 -19.62 16.40 3.69
N PRO A 217 -19.86 15.61 4.75
CA PRO A 217 -19.54 16.06 6.10
C PRO A 217 -18.08 16.45 6.27
N TRP A 218 -17.15 15.62 5.81
CA TRP A 218 -15.73 15.95 5.92
C TRP A 218 -15.28 16.99 4.90
N TYR A 219 -15.67 16.86 3.63
CA TYR A 219 -15.29 17.84 2.60
C TYR A 219 -15.87 19.24 2.93
N GLY A 220 -17.08 19.31 3.45
CA GLY A 220 -17.69 20.55 3.91
C GLY A 220 -16.93 21.15 5.10
N ALA A 221 -16.62 20.34 6.11
CA ALA A 221 -15.89 20.79 7.29
C ALA A 221 -14.48 21.30 6.96
N VAL A 222 -13.71 20.57 6.12
CA VAL A 222 -12.36 20.99 5.76
C VAL A 222 -12.36 22.22 4.85
N LEU A 223 -13.33 22.34 3.94
CA LEU A 223 -13.49 23.53 3.10
C LEU A 223 -13.92 24.74 3.93
N TYR A 224 -14.83 24.56 4.90
CA TYR A 224 -15.22 25.63 5.83
C TYR A 224 -14.03 26.13 6.66
N LYS A 225 -13.18 25.20 7.14
CA LYS A 225 -12.04 25.52 8.01
C LYS A 225 -10.85 26.11 7.27
N HIS A 226 -10.55 25.63 6.04
CA HIS A 226 -9.32 25.96 5.29
C HIS A 226 -9.57 26.64 3.94
N GLY A 227 -10.81 26.71 3.49
CA GLY A 227 -11.21 27.46 2.30
C GLY A 227 -10.42 27.07 1.04
N TYR A 228 -9.98 28.09 0.33
CA TYR A 228 -9.28 27.93 -0.96
C TYR A 228 -7.95 27.18 -0.85
N GLN A 229 -7.26 27.22 0.29
CA GLN A 229 -6.00 26.51 0.45
C GLN A 229 -6.19 25.00 0.27
N PHE A 230 -7.19 24.40 0.94
CA PHE A 230 -7.50 22.98 0.76
C PHE A 230 -7.89 22.66 -0.68
N PHE A 231 -8.74 23.50 -1.30
CA PHE A 231 -9.16 23.30 -2.69
C PHE A 231 -7.96 23.31 -3.65
N LYS A 232 -7.05 24.28 -3.52
CA LYS A 232 -5.84 24.40 -4.33
C LYS A 232 -4.93 23.19 -4.17
N ASP A 233 -4.65 22.81 -2.93
CA ASP A 233 -3.67 21.76 -2.64
C ASP A 233 -4.25 20.38 -2.99
N PHE A 234 -5.47 20.08 -2.57
CA PHE A 234 -6.06 18.76 -2.80
C PHE A 234 -6.64 18.60 -4.21
N ILE A 235 -7.53 19.50 -4.65
CA ILE A 235 -8.24 19.32 -5.93
C ILE A 235 -7.32 19.65 -7.11
N ILE A 236 -6.69 20.84 -7.11
CA ILE A 236 -5.89 21.27 -8.25
C ILE A 236 -4.58 20.50 -8.28
N PHE A 237 -3.77 20.57 -7.23
CA PHE A 237 -2.42 20.03 -7.25
C PHE A 237 -2.40 18.48 -7.17
N HIS A 238 -3.05 17.88 -6.15
CA HIS A 238 -2.97 16.44 -5.92
C HIS A 238 -3.91 15.58 -6.78
N ASN A 239 -4.92 16.14 -7.42
CA ASN A 239 -5.78 15.38 -8.34
C ASN A 239 -5.56 15.82 -9.80
N ILE A 240 -5.84 17.07 -10.19
CA ILE A 240 -5.79 17.49 -11.60
C ILE A 240 -4.35 17.49 -12.13
N GLN A 241 -3.43 18.22 -11.48
CA GLN A 241 -2.05 18.33 -11.97
C GLN A 241 -1.30 17.00 -11.90
N ARG A 242 -1.59 16.16 -10.90
CA ARG A 242 -1.02 14.82 -10.80
C ARG A 242 -1.48 13.89 -11.92
N PHE A 243 -2.74 13.98 -12.32
CA PHE A 243 -3.27 13.20 -13.42
C PHE A 243 -2.72 13.68 -14.78
N THR A 244 -2.54 14.98 -14.96
CA THR A 244 -2.03 15.61 -16.19
C THR A 244 -0.51 15.66 -16.30
N GLY A 245 0.25 15.12 -15.32
CA GLY A 245 1.71 15.00 -15.38
C GLY A 245 2.51 16.26 -15.05
N LYS A 246 1.90 17.25 -14.39
CA LYS A 246 2.57 18.52 -14.03
C LYS A 246 3.37 18.45 -12.72
N ILE A 247 3.46 17.26 -12.09
CA ILE A 247 4.22 17.07 -10.84
C ILE A 247 5.52 16.33 -11.12
N PRO A 248 6.70 16.93 -10.86
CA PRO A 248 8.00 16.26 -11.01
C PRO A 248 8.21 15.10 -10.05
N GLY A 249 9.08 14.15 -10.44
CA GLY A 249 9.58 13.11 -9.52
C GLY A 249 8.79 11.80 -9.49
N HIS A 250 7.82 11.62 -10.38
CA HIS A 250 7.13 10.35 -10.58
C HIS A 250 7.39 9.76 -11.98
N PRO A 251 7.40 8.42 -12.13
CA PRO A 251 7.44 7.79 -13.45
C PRO A 251 6.29 8.25 -14.33
N THR A 252 6.59 8.61 -15.58
CA THR A 252 5.61 9.08 -16.57
C THR A 252 5.62 8.24 -17.84
N GLU A 253 6.59 7.33 -17.96
CA GLU A 253 6.84 6.51 -19.14
C GLU A 253 5.61 5.65 -19.46
N TRP A 254 5.20 5.66 -20.75
CA TRP A 254 4.04 4.90 -21.22
C TRP A 254 4.20 3.39 -21.03
N TRP A 255 5.43 2.87 -21.05
CA TRP A 255 5.74 1.45 -20.87
C TRP A 255 5.87 1.02 -19.39
N TYR A 256 5.69 1.93 -18.42
CA TYR A 256 5.92 1.68 -16.98
C TYR A 256 5.20 0.42 -16.46
N TYR A 257 3.89 0.30 -16.72
CA TYR A 257 3.15 -0.88 -16.24
C TYR A 257 3.50 -2.14 -17.01
N LEU A 258 3.88 -2.06 -18.27
CA LEU A 258 4.35 -3.22 -19.04
C LEU A 258 5.67 -3.75 -18.48
N ALA A 259 6.63 -2.86 -18.16
CA ALA A 259 7.90 -3.24 -17.57
C ALA A 259 7.76 -3.80 -16.15
N ASN A 260 6.83 -3.23 -15.36
CA ASN A 260 6.62 -3.65 -13.98
C ASN A 260 5.56 -4.75 -13.82
N TYR A 261 4.90 -5.14 -14.89
CA TYR A 261 3.82 -6.13 -14.89
C TYR A 261 4.19 -7.41 -14.16
N PHE A 262 5.40 -7.93 -14.43
CA PHE A 262 5.86 -9.18 -13.84
C PHE A 262 5.95 -9.13 -12.31
N TRP A 263 6.42 -8.01 -11.77
CA TRP A 263 6.58 -7.82 -10.33
C TRP A 263 5.24 -7.60 -9.62
N ILE A 264 4.38 -6.80 -10.24
CA ILE A 264 3.09 -6.39 -9.67
C ILE A 264 2.20 -7.61 -9.44
N PHE A 265 2.19 -8.57 -10.39
CA PHE A 265 1.29 -9.71 -10.36
C PHE A 265 1.95 -11.06 -10.01
N LEU A 266 3.15 -11.04 -9.38
CA LEU A 266 3.75 -12.26 -8.86
C LEU A 266 2.83 -12.96 -7.84
N PRO A 267 2.76 -14.30 -7.86
CA PRO A 267 3.51 -15.26 -8.69
C PRO A 267 2.83 -15.63 -10.02
N TYR A 268 1.72 -15.00 -10.39
CA TYR A 268 0.88 -15.43 -11.52
C TYR A 268 1.00 -14.56 -12.77
N SER A 269 1.90 -13.62 -12.81
CA SER A 269 2.07 -12.68 -13.92
C SER A 269 2.19 -13.36 -15.29
N LEU A 270 2.88 -14.50 -15.35
CA LEU A 270 3.06 -15.24 -16.60
C LEU A 270 1.86 -16.09 -17.04
N PHE A 271 0.89 -16.34 -16.14
CA PHE A 271 -0.33 -17.10 -16.49
C PHE A 271 -1.42 -16.22 -17.07
N PHE A 272 -1.51 -14.97 -16.66
CA PHE A 272 -2.61 -14.10 -17.04
C PHE A 272 -2.66 -13.76 -18.54
N PRO A 273 -1.55 -13.50 -19.25
CA PRO A 273 -1.58 -13.30 -20.71
C PRO A 273 -2.14 -14.51 -21.46
N PHE A 274 -1.78 -15.74 -21.01
CA PHE A 274 -2.35 -16.97 -21.57
C PHE A 274 -3.84 -17.12 -21.25
N ALA A 275 -4.25 -16.69 -20.05
CA ALA A 275 -5.67 -16.66 -19.68
C ALA A 275 -6.47 -15.74 -20.60
N VAL A 276 -5.98 -14.53 -20.82
CA VAL A 276 -6.60 -13.53 -21.71
C VAL A 276 -6.66 -14.06 -23.15
N TYR A 277 -5.55 -14.56 -23.68
CA TYR A 277 -5.52 -15.17 -25.02
C TYR A 277 -6.59 -16.26 -25.18
N ARG A 278 -6.69 -17.15 -24.19
CA ARG A 278 -7.64 -18.26 -24.22
C ARG A 278 -9.10 -17.82 -24.14
N ILE A 279 -9.42 -16.83 -23.31
CA ILE A 279 -10.75 -16.24 -23.18
C ILE A 279 -11.23 -15.71 -24.54
N PHE A 280 -10.38 -14.96 -25.24
CA PHE A 280 -10.74 -14.41 -26.54
C PHE A 280 -10.82 -15.47 -27.64
N LYS A 281 -9.90 -16.42 -27.68
CA LYS A 281 -9.89 -17.52 -28.67
C LYS A 281 -11.12 -18.43 -28.55
N GLU A 282 -11.49 -18.79 -27.34
CA GLU A 282 -12.65 -19.67 -27.09
C GLU A 282 -14.00 -18.94 -27.10
N LYS A 283 -13.99 -17.59 -27.31
CA LYS A 283 -15.19 -16.73 -27.22
C LYS A 283 -16.00 -16.94 -25.91
N ARG A 284 -15.32 -17.41 -24.86
CA ARG A 284 -15.91 -17.75 -23.55
C ARG A 284 -16.36 -16.54 -22.75
N ILE A 285 -15.92 -15.35 -23.16
CA ILE A 285 -16.28 -14.11 -22.49
C ILE A 285 -17.80 -13.88 -22.44
N TRP A 286 -18.52 -14.29 -23.48
CA TRP A 286 -19.94 -13.99 -23.62
C TRP A 286 -20.90 -14.99 -22.93
N GLY A 287 -20.40 -16.05 -22.30
CA GLY A 287 -21.22 -17.08 -21.65
C GLY A 287 -21.09 -17.15 -20.14
N ASP A 288 -20.14 -16.39 -19.55
CA ASP A 288 -19.83 -16.43 -18.12
C ASP A 288 -19.76 -15.00 -17.56
N SER A 289 -20.84 -14.55 -16.93
CA SER A 289 -20.98 -13.19 -16.43
C SER A 289 -19.88 -12.77 -15.42
N ILE A 290 -19.38 -13.70 -14.61
CA ILE A 290 -18.28 -13.45 -13.66
C ILE A 290 -16.97 -13.23 -14.41
N LEU A 291 -16.67 -14.09 -15.38
CA LEU A 291 -15.44 -13.99 -16.16
C LEU A 291 -15.43 -12.74 -17.02
N GLU A 292 -16.56 -12.42 -17.66
CA GLU A 292 -16.76 -11.22 -18.45
C GLU A 292 -16.57 -9.95 -17.59
N TYR A 293 -17.29 -9.88 -16.45
CA TYR A 293 -17.19 -8.75 -15.54
C TYR A 293 -15.77 -8.54 -15.01
N SER A 294 -15.12 -9.63 -14.58
CA SER A 294 -13.74 -9.57 -14.08
C SER A 294 -12.74 -9.16 -15.16
N THR A 295 -12.94 -9.61 -16.41
CA THR A 295 -12.08 -9.19 -17.53
C THR A 295 -12.23 -7.72 -17.82
N VAL A 296 -13.46 -7.21 -17.88
CA VAL A 296 -13.75 -5.77 -18.06
C VAL A 296 -13.15 -4.96 -16.91
N TRP A 297 -13.39 -5.39 -15.68
CA TRP A 297 -12.85 -4.73 -14.49
C TRP A 297 -11.32 -4.61 -14.56
N PHE A 298 -10.61 -5.69 -14.83
CA PHE A 298 -9.16 -5.65 -14.95
C PHE A 298 -8.68 -4.67 -16.02
N PHE A 299 -9.20 -4.77 -17.24
CA PHE A 299 -8.73 -3.93 -18.35
C PHE A 299 -9.11 -2.46 -18.18
N VAL A 300 -10.26 -2.15 -17.63
CA VAL A 300 -10.64 -0.74 -17.37
C VAL A 300 -9.70 -0.12 -16.33
N VAL A 301 -9.40 -0.80 -15.23
CA VAL A 301 -8.43 -0.30 -14.23
C VAL A 301 -7.04 -0.13 -14.86
N PHE A 302 -6.58 -1.15 -15.59
CA PHE A 302 -5.27 -1.12 -16.22
C PHE A 302 -5.14 0.05 -17.21
N LEU A 303 -6.11 0.20 -18.11
CA LEU A 303 -6.12 1.28 -19.11
C LEU A 303 -6.28 2.66 -18.47
N PHE A 304 -7.12 2.79 -17.45
CA PHE A 304 -7.31 4.06 -16.73
C PHE A 304 -5.98 4.57 -16.15
N PHE A 305 -5.22 3.73 -15.46
CA PHE A 305 -3.93 4.13 -14.92
C PHE A 305 -2.82 4.16 -15.96
N GLN A 306 -2.94 3.39 -17.06
CA GLN A 306 -2.02 3.46 -18.19
C GLN A 306 -2.06 4.84 -18.87
N ILE A 307 -3.24 5.45 -18.99
CA ILE A 307 -3.43 6.78 -19.56
C ILE A 307 -2.97 7.87 -18.59
N ALA A 308 -3.08 7.66 -17.28
CA ALA A 308 -2.62 8.62 -16.30
C ALA A 308 -1.10 8.87 -16.41
N HIS A 309 -0.68 10.15 -16.35
CA HIS A 309 0.74 10.50 -16.47
C HIS A 309 1.56 10.00 -15.28
N THR A 310 1.08 10.20 -14.06
CA THR A 310 1.77 9.70 -12.86
C THR A 310 1.47 8.23 -12.64
N LYS A 311 2.50 7.39 -12.61
CA LYS A 311 2.39 5.94 -12.47
C LYS A 311 3.08 5.44 -11.21
N LEU A 312 2.40 4.54 -10.48
CA LEU A 312 2.96 3.80 -9.35
C LEU A 312 2.41 2.36 -9.41
N ALA A 313 3.22 1.37 -9.04
CA ALA A 313 2.85 -0.04 -9.14
C ALA A 313 1.52 -0.36 -8.43
N HIS A 314 1.36 0.11 -7.21
CA HIS A 314 0.19 -0.11 -6.38
C HIS A 314 -1.11 0.60 -6.85
N TYR A 315 -1.06 1.44 -7.90
CA TYR A 315 -2.30 2.00 -8.48
C TYR A 315 -3.15 0.93 -9.17
N LEU A 316 -2.55 -0.19 -9.57
CA LEU A 316 -3.27 -1.31 -10.16
C LEU A 316 -3.96 -2.21 -9.12
N LEU A 317 -3.78 -2.02 -7.82
CA LEU A 317 -4.39 -2.84 -6.77
C LEU A 317 -5.91 -3.06 -6.92
N PRO A 318 -6.72 -2.05 -7.31
CA PRO A 318 -8.15 -2.27 -7.53
C PRO A 318 -8.47 -3.30 -8.62
N SER A 319 -7.52 -3.69 -9.47
CA SER A 319 -7.69 -4.75 -10.48
C SER A 319 -7.40 -6.17 -9.96
N PHE A 320 -6.77 -6.30 -8.79
CA PHE A 320 -6.28 -7.59 -8.29
C PHE A 320 -7.38 -8.63 -8.02
N PRO A 321 -8.56 -8.27 -7.47
CA PRO A 321 -9.66 -9.23 -7.36
C PRO A 321 -10.08 -9.82 -8.71
N ALA A 322 -10.17 -8.98 -9.73
CA ALA A 322 -10.49 -9.39 -11.09
C ALA A 322 -9.39 -10.25 -11.72
N PHE A 323 -8.11 -9.85 -11.55
CA PHE A 323 -6.95 -10.63 -11.96
C PHE A 323 -6.97 -12.05 -11.36
N ALA A 324 -7.25 -12.16 -10.06
CA ALA A 324 -7.30 -13.44 -9.36
C ALA A 324 -8.40 -14.36 -9.91
N VAL A 325 -9.58 -13.83 -10.23
CA VAL A 325 -10.69 -14.59 -10.84
C VAL A 325 -10.30 -15.14 -12.21
N VAL A 326 -9.78 -14.29 -13.09
CA VAL A 326 -9.36 -14.65 -14.46
C VAL A 326 -8.23 -15.68 -14.43
N THR A 327 -7.24 -15.46 -13.58
CA THR A 327 -6.10 -16.39 -13.42
C THR A 327 -6.54 -17.75 -12.89
N THR A 328 -7.41 -17.80 -11.88
CA THR A 328 -7.95 -19.05 -11.34
C THR A 328 -8.75 -19.82 -12.39
N TRP A 329 -9.56 -19.11 -13.18
CA TRP A 329 -10.29 -19.72 -14.29
C TRP A 329 -9.35 -20.42 -15.27
N TYR A 330 -8.22 -19.82 -15.61
CA TYR A 330 -7.21 -20.41 -16.49
C TYR A 330 -6.49 -21.59 -15.85
N LEU A 331 -6.05 -21.44 -14.59
CA LEU A 331 -5.32 -22.49 -13.87
C LEU A 331 -6.14 -23.77 -13.68
N PHE A 332 -7.46 -23.66 -13.52
CA PHE A 332 -8.34 -24.83 -13.49
C PHE A 332 -8.48 -25.55 -14.85
N ARG A 333 -8.04 -24.91 -15.92
CA ARG A 333 -8.12 -25.41 -17.30
C ARG A 333 -6.77 -25.44 -17.98
N LEU A 334 -5.70 -25.46 -17.19
CA LEU A 334 -4.33 -25.43 -17.71
C LEU A 334 -4.11 -26.59 -18.68
N ASN A 335 -3.79 -26.27 -19.93
CA ASN A 335 -3.58 -27.22 -21.01
C ASN A 335 -2.17 -27.18 -21.60
N THR A 336 -1.34 -26.25 -21.14
CA THR A 336 0.05 -26.10 -21.55
C THR A 336 0.95 -25.85 -20.36
N LYS A 337 2.14 -26.43 -20.34
CA LYS A 337 3.14 -26.24 -19.30
C LYS A 337 4.06 -25.04 -19.56
N VAL A 338 3.92 -24.35 -20.68
CA VAL A 338 4.79 -23.22 -21.05
C VAL A 338 4.85 -22.14 -19.95
N PRO A 339 3.70 -21.60 -19.43
CA PRO A 339 3.78 -20.61 -18.36
C PRO A 339 4.37 -21.16 -17.06
N LEU A 340 4.29 -22.47 -16.78
CA LEU A 340 4.92 -23.12 -15.64
C LEU A 340 6.46 -23.11 -15.77
N TYR A 341 6.98 -23.53 -16.92
CA TYR A 341 8.44 -23.50 -17.15
C TYR A 341 8.99 -22.08 -17.08
N LEU A 342 8.30 -21.11 -17.68
CA LEU A 342 8.68 -19.70 -17.61
C LEU A 342 8.67 -19.19 -16.15
N THR A 343 7.66 -19.56 -15.37
CA THR A 343 7.57 -19.20 -13.94
C THR A 343 8.70 -19.86 -13.15
N ALA A 344 8.99 -21.14 -13.38
CA ALA A 344 10.08 -21.85 -12.72
C ALA A 344 11.44 -21.22 -13.02
N PHE A 345 11.69 -20.89 -14.29
CA PHE A 345 12.89 -20.19 -14.71
C PHE A 345 13.02 -18.83 -14.03
N LEU A 346 11.96 -18.01 -14.05
CA LEU A 346 11.93 -16.70 -13.42
C LEU A 346 12.23 -16.80 -11.91
N PHE A 347 11.53 -17.67 -11.17
CA PHE A 347 11.73 -17.80 -9.73
C PHE A 347 13.12 -18.33 -9.37
N THR A 348 13.65 -19.27 -10.15
CA THR A 348 15.02 -19.78 -9.95
C THR A 348 16.04 -18.67 -10.17
N THR A 349 15.90 -17.90 -11.24
CA THR A 349 16.80 -16.76 -11.53
C THR A 349 16.73 -15.70 -10.42
N LEU A 350 15.53 -15.35 -9.98
CA LEU A 350 15.33 -14.38 -8.89
C LEU A 350 15.91 -14.89 -7.57
N ALA A 351 15.75 -16.16 -7.26
CA ALA A 351 16.31 -16.77 -6.05
C ALA A 351 17.83 -16.74 -6.05
N LEU A 352 18.46 -17.10 -7.17
CA LEU A 352 19.91 -17.05 -7.33
C LEU A 352 20.44 -15.61 -7.23
N ALA A 353 19.87 -14.69 -8.00
CA ALA A 353 20.26 -13.28 -7.96
C ALA A 353 20.06 -12.66 -6.58
N GLY A 354 18.91 -12.94 -5.94
CA GLY A 354 18.60 -12.51 -4.59
C GLY A 354 19.54 -13.09 -3.55
N GLY A 355 19.89 -14.37 -3.64
CA GLY A 355 20.86 -15.04 -2.77
C GLY A 355 22.26 -14.42 -2.85
N VAL A 356 22.73 -14.16 -4.08
CA VAL A 356 24.01 -13.47 -4.31
C VAL A 356 23.98 -12.07 -3.70
N PHE A 357 22.94 -11.30 -4.01
CA PHE A 357 22.79 -9.94 -3.45
C PHE A 357 22.75 -9.94 -1.92
N TRP A 358 22.02 -10.88 -1.31
CA TRP A 358 21.90 -11.05 0.14
C TRP A 358 23.26 -11.34 0.78
N SER A 359 24.04 -12.27 0.19
CA SER A 359 25.39 -12.60 0.62
C SER A 359 26.34 -11.41 0.52
N MET A 360 26.29 -10.65 -0.58
CA MET A 360 27.10 -9.43 -0.75
C MET A 360 26.81 -8.37 0.31
N LYS A 361 25.60 -8.35 0.89
CA LYS A 361 25.21 -7.44 1.96
C LYS A 361 25.54 -7.96 3.35
N GLN A 362 25.97 -9.20 3.47
CA GLN A 362 26.24 -9.88 4.75
C GLN A 362 25.02 -9.84 5.69
N TRP A 363 23.82 -9.97 5.12
CA TRP A 363 22.59 -10.02 5.90
C TRP A 363 22.41 -11.40 6.55
N PRO A 364 21.65 -11.51 7.67
CA PRO A 364 21.44 -12.78 8.35
C PRO A 364 20.88 -13.86 7.41
N ILE A 365 21.57 -15.00 7.29
CA ILE A 365 21.23 -16.08 6.35
C ILE A 365 19.83 -16.63 6.57
N ILE A 366 19.36 -16.60 7.82
CA ILE A 366 18.01 -17.02 8.19
C ILE A 366 16.92 -16.20 7.42
N GLY A 367 17.27 -14.98 7.07
CA GLY A 367 16.36 -14.13 6.29
C GLY A 367 16.11 -14.63 4.87
N LEU A 368 16.88 -15.58 4.33
CA LEU A 368 16.67 -16.19 3.02
C LEU A 368 15.66 -17.35 3.01
N LEU A 369 15.23 -17.82 4.18
CA LEU A 369 14.32 -18.97 4.28
C LEU A 369 13.02 -18.77 3.50
N PHE A 370 12.57 -17.52 3.32
CA PHE A 370 11.35 -17.21 2.57
C PHE A 370 11.40 -17.60 1.09
N VAL A 371 12.61 -17.77 0.51
CA VAL A 371 12.79 -18.11 -0.91
C VAL A 371 12.49 -19.58 -1.18
N VAL A 372 12.72 -20.47 -0.21
CA VAL A 372 12.64 -21.93 -0.38
C VAL A 372 11.23 -22.42 -0.72
N PRO A 373 10.15 -22.08 0.02
CA PRO A 373 8.81 -22.59 -0.28
C PRO A 373 8.29 -22.20 -1.67
N PRO A 374 8.45 -20.96 -2.16
CA PRO A 374 8.05 -20.60 -3.53
C PRO A 374 8.77 -21.41 -4.59
N LEU A 375 10.09 -21.63 -4.44
CA LEU A 375 10.86 -22.46 -5.37
C LEU A 375 10.35 -23.89 -5.40
N LEU A 376 10.19 -24.51 -4.23
CA LEU A 376 9.66 -25.88 -4.13
C LEU A 376 8.25 -25.97 -4.74
N GLY A 377 7.39 -24.98 -4.47
CA GLY A 377 6.04 -24.93 -5.00
C GLY A 377 6.00 -24.84 -6.53
N VAL A 378 6.82 -23.99 -7.13
CA VAL A 378 6.88 -23.84 -8.59
C VAL A 378 7.43 -25.08 -9.27
N TRP A 379 8.53 -25.66 -8.75
CA TRP A 379 9.11 -26.91 -9.30
C TRP A 379 8.19 -28.10 -9.11
N TRP A 380 7.48 -28.22 -7.99
CA TRP A 380 6.44 -29.24 -7.81
C TRP A 380 5.32 -29.08 -8.84
N ALA A 381 4.89 -27.84 -9.13
CA ALA A 381 3.88 -27.57 -10.15
C ALA A 381 4.32 -28.03 -11.55
N VAL A 382 5.63 -27.92 -11.87
CA VAL A 382 6.20 -28.42 -13.14
C VAL A 382 6.06 -29.96 -13.26
N TRP A 383 6.28 -30.68 -12.17
CA TRP A 383 6.23 -32.15 -12.15
C TRP A 383 4.81 -32.69 -11.98
N SER A 384 3.98 -32.02 -11.19
CA SER A 384 2.59 -32.43 -10.96
C SER A 384 1.67 -31.98 -12.12
N LYS A 385 0.45 -32.51 -12.14
CA LYS A 385 -0.61 -32.03 -13.05
C LYS A 385 -1.37 -30.83 -12.47
N ASP A 386 -1.06 -30.42 -11.24
CA ASP A 386 -1.72 -29.34 -10.52
C ASP A 386 -0.75 -28.16 -10.34
N ALA A 387 -0.98 -27.10 -11.07
CA ALA A 387 -0.19 -25.88 -10.96
C ALA A 387 -0.64 -24.98 -9.80
N LEU A 388 -1.93 -24.97 -9.52
CA LEU A 388 -2.55 -24.00 -8.63
C LEU A 388 -2.14 -24.22 -7.18
N ARG A 389 -2.29 -25.45 -6.67
CA ARG A 389 -2.04 -25.75 -5.25
C ARG A 389 -0.57 -25.52 -4.84
N PRO A 390 0.44 -26.10 -5.54
CA PRO A 390 1.82 -25.96 -5.09
C PRO A 390 2.33 -24.53 -5.19
N ILE A 391 2.01 -23.79 -6.26
CA ILE A 391 2.43 -22.39 -6.41
C ILE A 391 1.83 -21.53 -5.31
N THR A 392 0.51 -21.63 -5.10
CA THR A 392 -0.20 -20.85 -4.09
C THR A 392 0.31 -21.15 -2.68
N ALA A 393 0.42 -22.43 -2.32
CA ALA A 393 0.88 -22.85 -1.01
C ALA A 393 2.34 -22.46 -0.75
N GLY A 394 3.22 -22.70 -1.73
CA GLY A 394 4.63 -22.33 -1.64
C GLY A 394 4.81 -20.82 -1.46
N PHE A 395 4.06 -20.02 -2.23
CA PHE A 395 4.18 -18.57 -2.14
C PHE A 395 3.62 -18.01 -0.81
N ILE A 396 2.46 -18.49 -0.35
CA ILE A 396 1.91 -18.12 0.96
C ILE A 396 2.90 -18.49 2.08
N ALA A 397 3.45 -19.71 2.07
CA ALA A 397 4.43 -20.14 3.07
C ALA A 397 5.70 -19.28 3.04
N GLY A 398 6.22 -18.96 1.84
CA GLY A 398 7.36 -18.06 1.69
C GLY A 398 7.07 -16.66 2.25
N MET A 399 5.89 -16.10 1.99
CA MET A 399 5.52 -14.78 2.49
C MET A 399 5.25 -14.77 4.00
N VAL A 400 4.77 -15.87 4.58
CA VAL A 400 4.71 -16.03 6.05
C VAL A 400 6.13 -15.98 6.60
N LEU A 401 7.07 -16.76 6.07
CA LEU A 401 8.47 -16.72 6.52
C LEU A 401 9.09 -15.33 6.32
N PHE A 402 8.81 -14.67 5.21
CA PHE A 402 9.28 -13.31 4.96
C PHE A 402 8.84 -12.34 6.06
N LYS A 403 7.56 -12.35 6.43
CA LYS A 403 7.01 -11.40 7.40
C LYS A 403 7.35 -11.75 8.86
N TRP A 404 7.40 -13.04 9.20
CA TRP A 404 7.62 -13.49 10.57
C TRP A 404 9.10 -13.71 10.93
N VAL A 405 9.95 -13.94 9.93
CA VAL A 405 11.37 -14.25 10.15
C VAL A 405 12.27 -13.20 9.48
N THR A 406 12.10 -13.00 8.15
CA THR A 406 13.01 -12.15 7.38
C THR A 406 12.94 -10.68 7.81
N LEU A 407 11.75 -10.07 7.83
CA LEU A 407 11.62 -8.65 8.21
C LEU A 407 12.11 -8.38 9.64
N PRO A 408 11.73 -9.16 10.67
CA PRO A 408 12.26 -8.99 12.03
C PRO A 408 13.78 -9.17 12.11
N SER A 409 14.37 -10.11 11.36
CA SER A 409 15.83 -10.31 11.35
C SER A 409 16.62 -9.14 10.76
N LEU A 410 16.00 -8.35 9.88
CA LEU A 410 16.59 -7.15 9.29
C LEU A 410 16.35 -5.88 10.12
N GLU A 411 15.42 -5.90 11.07
CA GLU A 411 15.04 -4.71 11.86
C GLU A 411 16.24 -4.08 12.62
N PRO A 412 17.14 -4.83 13.26
CA PRO A 412 18.32 -4.26 13.93
C PRO A 412 19.28 -3.51 13.00
N LEU A 413 19.23 -3.79 11.69
CA LEU A 413 20.07 -3.16 10.69
C LEU A 413 19.50 -1.83 10.18
N ARG A 414 18.29 -1.44 10.58
CA ARG A 414 17.61 -0.22 10.12
C ARG A 414 18.12 1.01 10.85
N ALA A 415 18.76 1.92 10.09
CA ALA A 415 19.39 3.11 10.66
C ALA A 415 18.40 4.18 11.15
N LYS A 416 17.34 4.45 10.36
CA LYS A 416 16.45 5.59 10.61
C LYS A 416 15.64 5.48 11.89
N PRO A 417 14.96 4.34 12.20
CA PRO A 417 14.28 4.17 13.47
C PRO A 417 15.22 4.24 14.67
N TYR A 418 16.42 3.64 14.55
CA TYR A 418 17.44 3.67 15.59
C TYR A 418 17.91 5.10 15.88
N VAL A 419 18.30 5.84 14.84
CA VAL A 419 18.77 7.23 14.97
C VAL A 419 17.69 8.13 15.57
N ALA A 420 16.44 8.00 15.09
CA ALA A 420 15.33 8.81 15.59
C ALA A 420 15.07 8.58 17.09
N LYS A 421 15.05 7.33 17.54
CA LYS A 421 14.86 6.97 18.96
C LYS A 421 16.01 7.52 19.81
N ARG A 422 17.26 7.35 19.37
CA ARG A 422 18.43 7.85 20.10
C ARG A 422 18.45 9.37 20.20
N VAL A 423 18.15 10.09 19.10
CA VAL A 423 18.01 11.55 19.12
C VAL A 423 16.87 11.99 20.05
N ALA A 424 15.77 11.25 20.09
CA ALA A 424 14.67 11.54 21.01
C ALA A 424 15.06 11.34 22.48
N GLU A 425 15.88 10.33 22.81
CA GLU A 425 16.45 10.13 24.16
C GLU A 425 17.33 11.31 24.57
N ILE A 426 18.27 11.70 23.71
CA ILE A 426 19.14 12.87 23.97
C ILE A 426 18.30 14.14 24.15
N ARG A 427 17.26 14.34 23.31
CA ARG A 427 16.37 15.51 23.39
C ARG A 427 15.55 15.54 24.69
N LYS A 428 15.16 14.39 25.22
CA LYS A 428 14.45 14.31 26.52
C LYS A 428 15.34 14.72 27.69
N SER A 429 16.63 14.37 27.65
CA SER A 429 17.60 14.77 28.67
C SER A 429 18.11 16.20 28.52
N CYS A 430 17.85 16.86 27.38
CA CYS A 430 18.27 18.23 27.09
C CYS A 430 17.09 19.02 26.52
N LYS A 431 16.28 19.65 27.38
CA LYS A 431 15.09 20.42 26.98
C LYS A 431 15.39 21.60 26.07
N GLU A 432 16.60 22.18 26.16
CA GLU A 432 17.02 23.31 25.35
C GLU A 432 17.61 22.92 23.98
N CYS A 433 17.94 21.65 23.78
CA CYS A 433 18.54 21.19 22.54
C CYS A 433 17.63 21.45 21.33
N LYS A 434 18.16 22.15 20.32
CA LYS A 434 17.49 22.27 19.02
C LYS A 434 17.85 21.07 18.15
N VAL A 435 16.84 20.42 17.54
CA VAL A 435 17.06 19.29 16.63
C VAL A 435 16.66 19.71 15.22
N VAL A 436 17.55 19.54 14.25
CA VAL A 436 17.33 19.94 12.85
C VAL A 436 17.90 18.92 11.87
N PHE A 437 17.37 18.92 10.65
CA PHE A 437 18.01 18.27 9.52
C PHE A 437 18.97 19.24 8.79
N LEU A 438 20.06 18.71 8.23
CA LEU A 438 20.94 19.46 7.34
C LEU A 438 20.74 18.94 5.91
N ASP A 439 20.10 19.74 5.06
CA ASP A 439 19.89 19.47 3.62
C ASP A 439 19.44 18.00 3.38
N TYR A 440 18.64 17.47 4.31
CA TYR A 440 18.16 16.11 4.38
C TYR A 440 16.79 16.10 5.06
N SER A 441 15.91 15.21 4.65
CA SER A 441 14.63 14.98 5.30
C SER A 441 14.31 13.49 5.26
N SER A 442 13.76 12.96 6.34
CA SER A 442 13.34 11.57 6.43
C SER A 442 12.02 11.46 7.18
N PRO A 443 10.94 11.05 6.50
CA PRO A 443 9.65 10.82 7.15
C PRO A 443 9.72 9.79 8.28
N GLU A 444 10.54 8.75 8.15
CA GLU A 444 10.75 7.78 9.21
C GLU A 444 11.33 8.42 10.48
N ILE A 445 12.34 9.30 10.32
CA ILE A 445 12.93 9.99 11.47
C ILE A 445 11.91 10.94 12.11
N VAL A 446 11.12 11.66 11.34
CA VAL A 446 10.03 12.53 11.85
C VAL A 446 9.05 11.69 12.68
N TYR A 447 8.58 10.58 12.15
CA TYR A 447 7.60 9.70 12.81
C TYR A 447 8.13 9.11 14.12
N TYR A 448 9.40 8.66 14.19
CA TYR A 448 9.94 8.06 15.41
C TYR A 448 10.45 9.06 16.43
N TYR A 449 10.78 10.29 16.00
CA TYR A 449 11.25 11.36 16.89
C TYR A 449 10.14 11.94 17.77
N ARG A 450 9.00 12.33 17.21
CA ARG A 450 7.75 12.77 17.87
C ARG A 450 7.84 13.88 18.95
N LEU A 451 8.99 14.53 19.12
CA LEU A 451 9.22 15.54 20.18
C LEU A 451 9.18 16.98 19.68
N GLY A 452 8.65 17.21 18.49
CA GLY A 452 8.52 18.54 17.91
C GLY A 452 8.85 18.57 16.42
N LYS A 453 8.67 19.72 15.80
CA LYS A 453 8.96 19.95 14.39
C LYS A 453 10.46 19.74 14.09
N LEU A 454 10.75 18.98 13.05
CA LEU A 454 12.10 18.82 12.51
C LEU A 454 12.25 19.67 11.24
N GLU A 455 12.95 20.79 11.37
CA GLU A 455 13.21 21.70 10.25
C GLU A 455 14.37 21.18 9.39
N ASN A 456 14.19 21.22 8.07
CA ASN A 456 15.28 20.96 7.14
C ASN A 456 15.97 22.28 6.79
N LEU A 457 17.17 22.49 7.31
CA LEU A 457 17.89 23.73 7.17
C LEU A 457 19.03 23.62 6.14
N PRO A 458 19.23 24.68 5.33
CA PRO A 458 20.36 24.77 4.44
C PRO A 458 21.67 24.97 5.21
N PHE A 459 22.75 24.67 4.53
CA PHE A 459 24.12 24.66 5.05
C PHE A 459 24.49 25.88 5.86
N ASN A 460 24.23 27.08 5.33
CA ASN A 460 24.61 28.35 5.95
C ASN A 460 23.91 28.59 7.30
N ARG A 461 22.65 28.12 7.44
CA ARG A 461 21.91 28.24 8.71
C ARG A 461 22.45 27.26 9.76
N VAL A 462 22.70 25.99 9.36
CA VAL A 462 23.26 24.99 10.29
C VAL A 462 24.68 25.41 10.75
N ARG A 463 25.49 25.99 9.86
CA ARG A 463 26.83 26.55 10.23
C ARG A 463 26.73 27.64 11.29
N LYS A 464 25.72 28.50 11.25
CA LYS A 464 25.47 29.52 12.29
C LYS A 464 25.06 28.87 13.60
N LEU A 465 24.06 27.92 13.54
CA LEU A 465 23.57 27.22 14.74
C LEU A 465 24.67 26.44 15.47
N LEU A 466 25.60 25.80 14.75
CA LEU A 466 26.71 25.07 15.38
C LEU A 466 27.74 25.98 16.09
N LYS A 467 27.68 27.31 15.90
CA LYS A 467 28.49 28.31 16.59
C LYS A 467 27.79 28.94 17.80
N GLU A 468 26.51 28.67 18.00
CA GLU A 468 25.74 29.17 19.13
C GLU A 468 26.11 28.42 20.42
N GLU A 469 25.87 29.06 21.55
CA GLU A 469 26.06 28.45 22.87
C GLU A 469 25.00 27.41 23.22
N ARG A 470 23.88 27.45 22.52
CA ARG A 470 22.79 26.47 22.68
C ARG A 470 23.17 25.14 22.06
N PRO A 471 22.93 23.99 22.73
CA PRO A 471 23.14 22.67 22.14
C PRO A 471 22.25 22.42 20.92
N VAL A 472 22.87 21.99 19.82
CA VAL A 472 22.17 21.69 18.55
C VAL A 472 22.50 20.28 18.11
N LEU A 473 21.48 19.49 17.84
CA LEU A 473 21.59 18.17 17.23
C LEU A 473 21.25 18.25 15.75
N VAL A 474 22.18 17.90 14.89
CA VAL A 474 22.00 17.95 13.43
C VAL A 474 22.02 16.55 12.86
N ILE A 475 20.91 16.17 12.23
CA ILE A 475 20.76 14.88 11.55
C ILE A 475 21.04 15.07 10.05
N THR A 476 21.97 14.29 9.50
CA THR A 476 22.34 14.41 8.09
C THR A 476 22.88 13.10 7.52
N ARG A 477 23.20 13.09 6.23
CA ARG A 477 23.94 12.01 5.58
C ARG A 477 25.43 12.30 5.60
N GLU A 478 26.25 11.24 5.73
CA GLU A 478 27.71 11.32 5.77
C GLU A 478 28.31 12.13 4.62
N ASN A 479 27.83 11.94 3.38
CA ASN A 479 28.33 12.66 2.21
C ASN A 479 28.15 14.19 2.29
N ARG A 480 27.28 14.67 3.16
CA ARG A 480 26.99 16.10 3.37
C ARG A 480 27.89 16.76 4.41
N LEU A 481 28.53 15.97 5.29
CA LEU A 481 29.49 16.48 6.27
C LEU A 481 30.68 17.18 5.61
N LYS A 482 31.09 16.76 4.42
CA LYS A 482 32.18 17.40 3.66
C LYS A 482 31.96 18.91 3.44
N LYS A 483 30.71 19.34 3.40
CA LYS A 483 30.35 20.76 3.26
C LYS A 483 30.48 21.56 4.57
N LEU A 484 30.64 20.92 5.75
CA LEU A 484 30.88 21.55 7.06
C LEU A 484 32.39 21.76 7.38
N LYS A 485 33.28 21.64 6.36
CA LYS A 485 34.72 21.93 6.56
C LYS A 485 34.90 23.31 7.19
N GLY A 486 35.73 23.37 8.25
CA GLY A 486 36.01 24.60 9.00
C GLY A 486 34.98 24.95 10.09
N VAL A 487 34.01 24.08 10.39
CA VAL A 487 33.14 24.20 11.57
C VAL A 487 33.51 23.12 12.57
N LYS A 488 33.69 23.46 13.83
CA LYS A 488 33.93 22.52 14.93
C LYS A 488 32.58 21.85 15.27
N PHE A 489 32.54 20.54 15.24
CA PHE A 489 31.42 19.73 15.70
C PHE A 489 31.89 18.39 16.25
N TYR A 490 31.05 17.75 17.03
CA TYR A 490 31.25 16.41 17.58
C TYR A 490 30.28 15.44 16.88
N GLU A 491 30.80 14.33 16.41
CA GLU A 491 29.96 13.23 15.89
C GLU A 491 29.45 12.41 17.07
N LEU A 492 28.13 12.44 17.29
CA LEU A 492 27.51 11.69 18.39
C LEU A 492 27.16 10.27 17.97
N MET A 493 26.84 10.06 16.69
CA MET A 493 26.38 8.78 16.20
C MET A 493 26.54 8.67 14.69
N ARG A 494 26.87 7.44 14.24
CA ARG A 494 26.89 7.04 12.84
C ARG A 494 26.23 5.68 12.68
N LYS A 495 25.22 5.56 11.81
CA LYS A 495 24.57 4.29 11.50
C LYS A 495 24.40 4.14 9.99
N ARG A 496 24.86 3.00 9.43
CA ARG A 496 24.74 2.71 8.00
C ARG A 496 23.31 2.35 7.66
N GLU A 497 22.76 2.88 6.56
CA GLU A 497 21.45 2.49 6.04
C GLU A 497 21.49 1.09 5.43
N LEU A 498 20.36 0.37 5.49
CA LEU A 498 20.24 -1.02 5.02
C LEU A 498 20.50 -1.16 3.51
N LEU A 499 19.93 -0.28 2.69
CA LEU A 499 20.01 -0.35 1.23
C LEU A 499 20.92 0.71 0.59
N PRO A 500 20.82 2.03 0.87
CA PRO A 500 21.76 3.00 0.32
C PRO A 500 23.17 2.81 0.91
N LYS A 501 24.21 3.19 0.14
CA LYS A 501 25.61 3.13 0.60
C LYS A 501 25.97 4.23 1.63
N HIS A 502 25.02 5.06 2.05
CA HIS A 502 25.27 6.20 2.91
C HIS A 502 24.89 5.92 4.36
N SER A 503 25.73 6.41 5.28
CA SER A 503 25.40 6.42 6.70
C SER A 503 24.58 7.67 7.06
N ILE A 504 23.67 7.52 8.03
CA ILE A 504 23.06 8.65 8.73
C ILE A 504 23.99 9.01 9.89
N VAL A 505 24.26 10.29 10.03
CA VAL A 505 25.13 10.82 11.06
C VAL A 505 24.38 11.86 11.87
N VAL A 506 24.58 11.84 13.18
CA VAL A 506 24.13 12.88 14.10
C VAL A 506 25.36 13.59 14.63
N ILE A 507 25.39 14.90 14.47
CA ILE A 507 26.46 15.75 14.97
C ILE A 507 25.92 16.83 15.92
N SER A 508 26.76 17.35 16.79
CA SER A 508 26.43 18.44 17.71
C SER A 508 27.59 19.42 17.86
N ASN A 509 27.31 20.63 18.32
CA ASN A 509 28.32 21.61 18.75
C ASN A 509 28.91 21.28 20.14
N TYR A 510 28.32 20.31 20.88
CA TYR A 510 28.82 19.81 22.17
C TYR A 510 29.03 18.29 22.14
N PRO A 511 30.01 17.76 22.91
CA PRO A 511 30.11 16.31 23.13
C PRO A 511 28.91 15.82 23.96
N GLU A 512 28.53 14.53 23.81
CA GLU A 512 27.33 13.97 24.40
C GLU A 512 27.27 14.13 25.92
N GLU A 513 28.40 13.96 26.61
CA GLU A 513 28.53 14.11 28.06
C GLU A 513 28.10 15.50 28.55
N LYS A 514 28.43 16.56 27.80
CA LYS A 514 28.05 17.95 28.12
C LYS A 514 26.62 18.31 27.75
N ILE A 515 25.97 17.49 26.96
CA ILE A 515 24.54 17.64 26.59
C ILE A 515 23.65 17.15 27.72
N HIS A 516 23.96 16.00 28.32
CA HIS A 516 23.18 15.41 29.42
C HIS A 516 23.21 16.20 30.74
N GLY A 517 24.13 17.10 30.94
CA GLY A 517 24.24 17.91 32.16
C GLY A 517 23.51 19.28 32.13
N ARG A 518 22.82 19.61 31.03
CA ARG A 518 22.07 20.87 30.86
C ARG A 518 20.56 20.61 30.89
N SER A 519 20.03 20.31 32.05
CA SER A 519 18.58 20.16 32.31
C SER A 519 17.98 21.42 32.94
#